data_f0edea530da82f442615f2cd1f695f38
#
_entry.id   f0edea530da82f442615f2cd1f695f38
#
_cell.length_a   1.000
_cell.length_b   1.000
_cell.length_c   1.000
_cell.angle_alpha   90.00
_cell.angle_beta   90.00
_cell.angle_gamma   90.00
#
_symmetry.space_group_name_H-M   'P 1'
#
loop_
_entity.id
_entity.type
_entity.pdbx_description
1 polymer ?
#
loop_
_entity_poly.entity_id
_entity_poly.type
_entity_poly.pdbx_seq_one_letter_code
_entity_poly.pdbx_strand_id
1 'polypeptide(L)'
;SDLALLAKYPVEMEAAVSQSCGEDTEVSIVNGKSNLTAAHKPEKDTILMVNGKLTIAADAADTLRSYNKIIINGKAVCPESLTAVVNEKAMVNGKLSVYPDEAVVLNGTVKLDKSFLIRAQDRLYWTEKQFVAVDAKLDVDALAAKGTRFAAPKAVIAEPLAEKLVPLFTENTELVILPEGAAFVDDDLKLTPAALRRYGSKLYVTGDVNIPAESAGVLEKVEYLHVGGDVTITAAAEDAFYAISDTDYKELRVLKGRLVNDMPMVRITPEMLDIDPDGVSCTDCALVTLDKALTAEEIVEKLRISDCACIRCTMAQEAAVSAVSTDVAQIKVTDAPEERDDGETVRRMGAQLTL
;
A
#
# COMPACT_ATOMS: atom_id res chain seq x y z
N SER A 1 16.25 -31.48 -10.95
CA SER A 1 15.03 -32.16 -10.54
C SER A 1 14.26 -32.59 -11.78
N ASP A 2 13.97 -33.86 -11.82
CA ASP A 2 13.39 -34.48 -12.97
C ASP A 2 11.87 -34.22 -12.98
N LEU A 3 11.43 -33.24 -13.78
CA LEU A 3 10.01 -32.96 -13.99
C LEU A 3 9.22 -34.20 -14.44
N ALA A 4 9.92 -35.18 -15.08
CA ALA A 4 9.34 -36.47 -15.45
C ALA A 4 9.03 -37.37 -14.25
N LEU A 5 9.67 -37.15 -13.09
CA LEU A 5 9.34 -37.83 -11.83
C LEU A 5 8.06 -37.26 -11.21
N LEU A 6 7.85 -35.95 -11.29
CA LEU A 6 6.63 -35.31 -10.80
C LEU A 6 5.39 -35.71 -11.60
N ALA A 7 5.55 -35.97 -12.91
CA ALA A 7 4.44 -36.45 -13.75
C ALA A 7 3.95 -37.89 -13.41
N LYS A 8 4.68 -38.62 -12.57
CA LYS A 8 4.28 -39.98 -12.10
C LYS A 8 3.39 -39.94 -10.87
N TYR A 9 3.25 -38.81 -10.21
CA TYR A 9 2.43 -38.66 -9.01
C TYR A 9 1.33 -37.63 -9.28
N PRO A 10 0.10 -37.85 -8.78
CA PRO A 10 -0.99 -36.87 -8.94
C PRO A 10 -0.75 -35.68 -7.99
N VAL A 11 0.23 -34.85 -8.32
CA VAL A 11 0.54 -33.62 -7.55
C VAL A 11 0.08 -32.42 -8.41
N GLU A 12 -0.95 -31.75 -7.95
CA GLU A 12 -1.31 -30.42 -8.47
C GLU A 12 -0.32 -29.42 -7.88
N MET A 13 0.51 -28.81 -8.74
CA MET A 13 1.39 -27.71 -8.35
C MET A 13 0.76 -26.38 -8.76
N GLU A 14 0.29 -25.62 -7.81
CA GLU A 14 0.01 -24.20 -7.97
C GLU A 14 1.29 -23.42 -7.67
N ALA A 15 2.07 -23.12 -8.71
CA ALA A 15 3.24 -22.26 -8.58
C ALA A 15 3.04 -20.98 -9.42
N ALA A 16 3.20 -19.82 -8.81
CA ALA A 16 3.16 -18.55 -9.52
C ALA A 16 4.23 -18.44 -10.60
N VAL A 17 5.37 -19.14 -10.43
CA VAL A 17 6.46 -19.27 -11.40
C VAL A 17 7.06 -20.67 -11.30
N SER A 18 7.18 -21.36 -12.43
CA SER A 18 7.96 -22.59 -12.55
C SER A 18 9.11 -22.38 -13.53
N GLN A 19 10.33 -22.76 -13.13
CA GLN A 19 11.53 -22.66 -13.96
C GLN A 19 12.28 -23.98 -13.90
N SER A 20 12.61 -24.54 -15.07
CA SER A 20 13.55 -25.64 -15.18
C SER A 20 14.98 -25.11 -15.13
N CYS A 21 15.83 -25.72 -14.35
CA CYS A 21 17.26 -25.41 -14.27
C CYS A 21 18.08 -26.69 -14.48
N GLY A 22 19.32 -26.52 -14.95
CA GLY A 22 20.28 -27.63 -15.05
C GLY A 22 20.68 -28.17 -13.66
N GLU A 23 21.23 -29.39 -13.63
CA GLU A 23 21.63 -30.03 -12.36
C GLU A 23 22.70 -29.23 -11.59
N ASP A 24 23.52 -28.43 -12.28
CA ASP A 24 24.60 -27.64 -11.70
C ASP A 24 24.21 -26.16 -11.45
N THR A 25 22.95 -25.77 -11.70
CA THR A 25 22.49 -24.40 -11.51
C THR A 25 22.13 -24.14 -10.04
N GLU A 26 22.78 -23.15 -9.44
CA GLU A 26 22.49 -22.71 -8.07
C GLU A 26 21.28 -21.75 -8.05
N VAL A 27 20.41 -21.86 -7.07
CA VAL A 27 19.31 -20.92 -6.84
C VAL A 27 19.59 -20.10 -5.59
N SER A 28 19.78 -18.79 -5.79
CA SER A 28 19.96 -17.83 -4.69
C SER A 28 18.67 -17.08 -4.43
N ILE A 29 18.14 -17.15 -3.20
CA ILE A 29 16.89 -16.48 -2.81
C ILE A 29 17.19 -15.36 -1.83
N VAL A 30 16.70 -14.15 -2.16
CA VAL A 30 16.82 -12.97 -1.31
C VAL A 30 15.42 -12.44 -0.97
N ASN A 31 15.12 -12.31 0.32
CA ASN A 31 13.87 -11.74 0.80
C ASN A 31 14.09 -10.30 1.30
N GLY A 32 13.19 -9.38 0.91
CA GLY A 32 13.23 -7.98 1.31
C GLY A 32 13.94 -7.06 0.31
N LYS A 33 14.81 -6.16 0.78
CA LYS A 33 15.50 -5.16 -0.05
C LYS A 33 16.93 -5.61 -0.33
N SER A 34 17.34 -5.58 -1.60
CA SER A 34 18.70 -5.91 -2.03
C SER A 34 19.22 -4.90 -3.04
N ASN A 35 20.55 -4.73 -3.06
CA ASN A 35 21.25 -3.93 -4.05
C ASN A 35 22.16 -4.84 -4.87
N LEU A 36 22.12 -4.75 -6.19
CA LEU A 36 23.00 -5.45 -7.12
C LEU A 36 24.04 -4.46 -7.64
N THR A 37 25.31 -4.77 -7.43
CA THR A 37 26.47 -3.96 -7.86
C THR A 37 27.49 -4.86 -8.57
N ALA A 38 28.56 -4.31 -9.09
CA ALA A 38 29.67 -5.06 -9.67
C ALA A 38 30.27 -6.13 -8.72
N ALA A 39 30.16 -5.93 -7.41
CA ALA A 39 30.72 -6.85 -6.40
C ALA A 39 29.90 -8.15 -6.20
N HIS A 40 28.68 -8.22 -6.73
CA HIS A 40 27.75 -9.35 -6.49
C HIS A 40 27.76 -10.39 -7.64
N LYS A 41 28.84 -10.46 -8.41
CA LYS A 41 28.97 -11.42 -9.51
C LYS A 41 28.97 -12.86 -8.97
N PRO A 42 28.08 -13.75 -9.44
CA PRO A 42 28.06 -15.13 -9.00
C PRO A 42 29.27 -15.89 -9.52
N GLU A 43 29.78 -16.85 -8.74
CA GLU A 43 30.90 -17.73 -9.13
C GLU A 43 30.47 -18.92 -9.98
N LYS A 44 29.18 -19.28 -9.91
CA LYS A 44 28.60 -20.41 -10.61
C LYS A 44 27.39 -19.96 -11.45
N ASP A 45 26.90 -20.85 -12.28
CA ASP A 45 25.63 -20.65 -12.99
C ASP A 45 24.51 -20.51 -11.96
N THR A 46 23.93 -19.32 -11.85
CA THR A 46 23.04 -18.96 -10.75
C THR A 46 21.75 -18.32 -11.28
N ILE A 47 20.62 -18.76 -10.70
CA ILE A 47 19.33 -18.07 -10.80
C ILE A 47 19.15 -17.25 -9.52
N LEU A 48 19.00 -15.93 -9.67
CA LEU A 48 18.70 -15.03 -8.54
C LEU A 48 17.19 -14.82 -8.44
N MET A 49 16.61 -15.15 -7.28
CA MET A 49 15.21 -14.86 -6.96
C MET A 49 15.14 -13.81 -5.85
N VAL A 50 14.47 -12.68 -6.12
CA VAL A 50 14.30 -11.59 -5.14
C VAL A 50 12.82 -11.42 -4.83
N ASN A 51 12.43 -11.72 -3.59
CA ASN A 51 11.08 -11.46 -3.09
C ASN A 51 11.09 -10.12 -2.35
N GLY A 52 10.76 -9.04 -3.09
CA GLY A 52 10.78 -7.68 -2.53
C GLY A 52 11.30 -6.63 -3.50
N LYS A 53 12.34 -5.86 -3.11
CA LYS A 53 12.92 -4.80 -3.94
C LYS A 53 14.36 -5.09 -4.31
N LEU A 54 14.65 -5.08 -5.62
CA LEU A 54 16.03 -5.09 -6.14
C LEU A 54 16.37 -3.71 -6.71
N THR A 55 17.43 -3.09 -6.18
CA THR A 55 18.03 -1.88 -6.75
C THR A 55 19.31 -2.28 -7.49
N ILE A 56 19.40 -1.96 -8.77
CA ILE A 56 20.52 -2.29 -9.65
C ILE A 56 21.36 -1.02 -9.81
N ALA A 57 22.63 -1.10 -9.47
CA ALA A 57 23.55 0.01 -9.62
C ALA A 57 24.07 0.13 -11.05
N ALA A 58 24.54 1.30 -11.46
CA ALA A 58 25.04 1.56 -12.80
C ALA A 58 26.26 0.70 -13.19
N ASP A 59 27.04 0.26 -12.19
CA ASP A 59 28.20 -0.62 -12.38
C ASP A 59 27.86 -2.11 -12.50
N ALA A 60 26.58 -2.49 -12.41
CA ALA A 60 26.16 -3.89 -12.34
C ALA A 60 25.98 -4.58 -13.70
N ALA A 61 26.34 -3.96 -14.83
CA ALA A 61 26.08 -4.51 -16.17
C ALA A 61 26.60 -5.94 -16.37
N ASP A 62 27.87 -6.18 -15.99
CA ASP A 62 28.49 -7.50 -16.15
C ASP A 62 27.95 -8.51 -15.13
N THR A 63 27.61 -8.04 -13.94
CA THR A 63 26.95 -8.84 -12.91
C THR A 63 25.58 -9.33 -13.38
N LEU A 64 24.74 -8.46 -13.97
CA LEU A 64 23.46 -8.85 -14.55
C LEU A 64 23.62 -9.93 -15.62
N ARG A 65 24.59 -9.76 -16.52
CA ARG A 65 24.85 -10.73 -17.61
C ARG A 65 25.36 -12.07 -17.10
N SER A 66 26.04 -12.09 -15.94
CA SER A 66 26.62 -13.32 -15.37
C SER A 66 25.59 -14.22 -14.69
N TYR A 67 24.42 -13.72 -14.34
CA TYR A 67 23.32 -14.57 -13.90
C TYR A 67 22.69 -15.32 -15.08
N ASN A 68 22.29 -16.56 -14.86
CA ASN A 68 21.50 -17.33 -15.80
C ASN A 68 20.15 -16.64 -16.02
N LYS A 69 19.44 -16.38 -14.90
CA LYS A 69 18.19 -15.65 -14.87
C LYS A 69 18.02 -14.91 -13.54
N ILE A 70 17.28 -13.82 -13.59
CA ILE A 70 16.89 -13.06 -12.38
C ILE A 70 15.35 -13.02 -12.33
N ILE A 71 14.76 -13.40 -11.20
CA ILE A 71 13.31 -13.36 -10.98
C ILE A 71 13.05 -12.39 -9.83
N ILE A 72 12.25 -11.36 -10.08
CA ILE A 72 11.96 -10.31 -9.09
C ILE A 72 10.46 -10.32 -8.83
N ASN A 73 10.06 -10.85 -7.67
CA ASN A 73 8.69 -10.80 -7.18
C ASN A 73 8.52 -9.54 -6.33
N GLY A 74 8.12 -8.44 -6.99
CA GLY A 74 7.98 -7.14 -6.34
C GLY A 74 8.50 -5.99 -7.20
N LYS A 75 9.53 -5.28 -6.76
CA LYS A 75 9.99 -4.05 -7.41
C LYS A 75 11.44 -4.13 -7.87
N ALA A 76 11.66 -3.77 -9.12
CA ALA A 76 13.00 -3.53 -9.66
C ALA A 76 13.24 -2.02 -9.87
N VAL A 77 14.45 -1.56 -9.53
CA VAL A 77 14.92 -0.19 -9.79
C VAL A 77 16.24 -0.31 -10.54
N CYS A 78 16.34 0.22 -11.75
CA CYS A 78 17.55 0.12 -12.57
C CYS A 78 17.91 1.45 -13.24
N PRO A 79 19.18 1.68 -13.56
CA PRO A 79 19.60 2.82 -14.36
C PRO A 79 19.11 2.68 -15.80
N GLU A 80 18.95 3.81 -16.49
CA GLU A 80 18.43 3.86 -17.85
C GLU A 80 19.27 3.02 -18.82
N SER A 81 20.59 3.10 -18.73
CA SER A 81 21.52 2.35 -19.58
C SER A 81 21.43 0.83 -19.43
N LEU A 82 20.93 0.31 -18.32
CA LEU A 82 20.81 -1.13 -18.07
C LEU A 82 19.42 -1.69 -18.34
N THR A 83 18.46 -0.88 -18.75
CA THR A 83 17.08 -1.31 -18.99
C THR A 83 16.98 -2.46 -19.99
N ALA A 84 17.76 -2.40 -21.08
CA ALA A 84 17.79 -3.46 -22.09
C ALA A 84 18.29 -4.80 -21.51
N VAL A 85 19.35 -4.77 -20.71
CA VAL A 85 19.93 -5.96 -20.07
C VAL A 85 18.97 -6.52 -19.01
N VAL A 86 18.30 -5.66 -18.25
CA VAL A 86 17.29 -6.08 -17.28
C VAL A 86 16.12 -6.78 -17.97
N ASN A 87 15.62 -6.24 -19.08
CA ASN A 87 14.53 -6.86 -19.85
C ASN A 87 14.94 -8.21 -20.48
N GLU A 88 16.21 -8.38 -20.80
CA GLU A 88 16.75 -9.66 -21.33
C GLU A 88 16.91 -10.72 -20.23
N LYS A 89 17.47 -10.34 -19.08
CA LYS A 89 17.91 -11.26 -18.01
C LYS A 89 16.93 -11.43 -16.88
N ALA A 90 16.05 -10.45 -16.66
CA ALA A 90 15.16 -10.44 -15.51
C ALA A 90 13.69 -10.62 -15.91
N MET A 91 12.98 -11.44 -15.12
CA MET A 91 11.52 -11.47 -15.09
C MET A 91 11.06 -10.63 -13.87
N VAL A 92 10.36 -9.53 -14.12
CA VAL A 92 9.85 -8.65 -13.05
C VAL A 92 8.35 -8.87 -12.90
N ASN A 93 7.99 -9.59 -11.85
CA ASN A 93 6.60 -9.77 -11.43
C ASN A 93 6.20 -8.62 -10.48
N GLY A 94 5.92 -7.45 -11.07
CA GLY A 94 5.61 -6.24 -10.34
C GLY A 94 6.01 -4.97 -11.07
N LYS A 95 6.64 -4.00 -10.38
CA LYS A 95 6.96 -2.69 -10.94
C LYS A 95 8.44 -2.54 -11.27
N LEU A 96 8.74 -2.13 -12.51
CA LEU A 96 10.06 -1.65 -12.91
C LEU A 96 10.09 -0.11 -12.86
N SER A 97 11.07 0.46 -12.15
CA SER A 97 11.33 1.90 -12.12
C SER A 97 12.73 2.17 -12.67
N VAL A 98 12.82 3.12 -13.57
CA VAL A 98 14.07 3.49 -14.23
C VAL A 98 14.54 4.84 -13.72
N TYR A 99 15.84 4.99 -13.48
CA TYR A 99 16.44 6.26 -13.05
C TYR A 99 17.57 6.69 -13.99
N PRO A 100 17.83 8.02 -14.13
CA PRO A 100 18.96 8.53 -14.92
C PRO A 100 20.30 8.04 -14.38
N ASP A 101 21.23 7.65 -15.24
CA ASP A 101 22.50 7.00 -14.88
C ASP A 101 23.35 7.83 -13.89
N GLU A 102 23.34 9.16 -14.05
CA GLU A 102 24.08 10.09 -13.19
C GLU A 102 23.40 10.37 -11.86
N ALA A 103 22.18 9.86 -11.64
CA ALA A 103 21.40 10.21 -10.47
C ALA A 103 21.86 9.48 -9.20
N VAL A 104 21.84 10.20 -8.09
CA VAL A 104 21.92 9.61 -6.75
C VAL A 104 20.56 9.07 -6.37
N VAL A 105 20.44 7.75 -6.24
CA VAL A 105 19.20 7.08 -5.92
C VAL A 105 18.88 7.21 -4.43
N LEU A 106 17.75 7.82 -4.13
CA LEU A 106 17.18 7.93 -2.79
C LEU A 106 15.96 7.00 -2.67
N ASN A 107 15.57 6.66 -1.45
CA ASN A 107 14.48 5.71 -1.21
C ASN A 107 13.22 6.39 -0.66
N GLY A 108 12.06 6.07 -1.26
CA GLY A 108 10.75 6.46 -0.75
C GLY A 108 10.45 7.95 -0.88
N THR A 109 9.69 8.49 0.07
CA THR A 109 9.40 9.92 0.16
C THR A 109 10.61 10.66 0.72
N VAL A 110 11.13 11.63 -0.02
CA VAL A 110 12.29 12.43 0.36
C VAL A 110 11.85 13.84 0.72
N LYS A 111 12.08 14.23 1.98
CA LYS A 111 11.77 15.58 2.44
C LYS A 111 12.93 16.52 2.10
N LEU A 112 12.62 17.57 1.37
CA LEU A 112 13.54 18.70 1.12
C LEU A 112 13.42 19.66 2.30
N ASP A 113 14.30 19.51 3.26
CA ASP A 113 14.37 20.29 4.48
C ASP A 113 15.79 20.82 4.71
N LYS A 114 16.01 21.49 5.83
CA LYS A 114 17.31 21.99 6.21
C LYS A 114 18.37 20.87 6.28
N SER A 115 18.01 19.66 6.69
CA SER A 115 18.94 18.54 6.77
C SER A 115 19.37 18.06 5.40
N PHE A 116 18.42 18.04 4.44
CA PHE A 116 18.73 17.75 3.03
C PHE A 116 19.64 18.84 2.45
N LEU A 117 19.30 20.11 2.64
CA LEU A 117 20.10 21.26 2.16
C LEU A 117 21.57 21.18 2.60
N ILE A 118 21.82 20.83 3.85
CA ILE A 118 23.20 20.70 4.37
C ILE A 118 24.00 19.65 3.58
N ARG A 119 23.39 18.52 3.23
CA ARG A 119 24.04 17.37 2.55
C ARG A 119 24.01 17.49 1.02
N ALA A 120 23.16 18.33 0.48
CA ALA A 120 22.99 18.52 -0.96
C ALA A 120 24.31 18.95 -1.62
N GLN A 121 24.58 18.39 -2.79
CA GLN A 121 25.74 18.64 -3.64
C GLN A 121 25.30 18.93 -5.07
N ASP A 122 26.21 19.29 -5.96
CA ASP A 122 25.99 19.43 -7.40
C ASP A 122 25.74 18.05 -8.02
N ARG A 123 24.51 17.57 -7.90
CA ARG A 123 24.07 16.24 -8.39
C ARG A 123 22.61 16.25 -8.74
N LEU A 124 22.22 15.31 -9.61
CA LEU A 124 20.85 14.91 -9.82
C LEU A 124 20.46 13.90 -8.74
N TYR A 125 19.44 14.18 -7.95
CA TYR A 125 18.86 13.27 -6.98
C TYR A 125 17.58 12.67 -7.54
N TRP A 126 17.45 11.35 -7.45
CA TRP A 126 16.28 10.64 -7.92
C TRP A 126 15.64 9.83 -6.80
N THR A 127 14.31 9.77 -6.80
CA THR A 127 13.55 8.84 -5.96
C THR A 127 12.41 8.22 -6.74
N GLU A 128 12.09 6.99 -6.38
CA GLU A 128 11.00 6.23 -7.00
C GLU A 128 9.59 6.63 -6.54
N LYS A 129 9.47 7.44 -5.46
CA LYS A 129 8.19 7.84 -4.88
C LYS A 129 7.96 9.33 -5.12
N GLN A 130 8.48 10.20 -4.29
CA GLN A 130 8.25 11.64 -4.40
C GLN A 130 9.24 12.46 -3.58
N PHE A 131 9.43 13.71 -3.98
CA PHE A 131 10.02 14.76 -3.15
C PHE A 131 8.93 15.58 -2.49
N VAL A 132 9.20 16.03 -1.26
CA VAL A 132 8.26 16.86 -0.48
C VAL A 132 8.98 18.05 0.10
N ALA A 133 8.55 19.24 -0.26
CA ALA A 133 9.07 20.53 0.17
C ALA A 133 7.95 21.41 0.72
N VAL A 134 7.57 21.16 1.98
CA VAL A 134 6.46 21.89 2.64
C VAL A 134 6.91 22.85 3.73
N ASP A 135 8.20 22.87 4.07
CA ASP A 135 8.78 23.87 4.98
C ASP A 135 9.04 25.18 4.23
N ALA A 136 8.18 26.17 4.39
CA ALA A 136 8.32 27.49 3.77
C ALA A 136 9.64 28.21 4.12
N LYS A 137 10.38 27.74 5.13
CA LYS A 137 11.69 28.27 5.52
C LYS A 137 12.87 27.61 4.78
N LEU A 138 12.60 26.66 3.88
CA LEU A 138 13.63 26.03 3.05
C LEU A 138 14.33 27.12 2.18
N ASP A 139 15.65 27.21 2.30
CA ASP A 139 16.46 28.10 1.46
C ASP A 139 16.69 27.45 0.08
N VAL A 140 15.75 27.73 -0.84
CA VAL A 140 15.80 27.20 -2.22
C VAL A 140 16.95 27.83 -3.02
N ASP A 141 17.29 29.08 -2.75
CA ASP A 141 18.39 29.75 -3.44
C ASP A 141 19.73 29.06 -3.10
N ALA A 142 19.90 28.61 -1.86
CA ALA A 142 21.06 27.82 -1.47
C ALA A 142 21.09 26.43 -2.13
N LEU A 143 19.95 25.77 -2.37
CA LEU A 143 19.89 24.53 -3.16
C LEU A 143 20.29 24.76 -4.61
N ALA A 144 19.75 25.80 -5.24
CA ALA A 144 20.08 26.19 -6.61
C ALA A 144 21.56 26.57 -6.76
N ALA A 145 22.11 27.33 -5.81
CA ALA A 145 23.53 27.70 -5.80
C ALA A 145 24.48 26.52 -5.69
N LYS A 146 24.02 25.39 -5.09
CA LYS A 146 24.77 24.13 -5.06
C LYS A 146 24.69 23.31 -6.36
N GLY A 147 23.94 23.74 -7.37
CA GLY A 147 23.73 22.98 -8.60
C GLY A 147 22.83 21.75 -8.43
N THR A 148 22.09 21.67 -7.33
CA THR A 148 21.25 20.51 -7.01
C THR A 148 20.07 20.41 -7.97
N ARG A 149 19.79 19.22 -8.51
CA ARG A 149 18.64 18.91 -9.37
C ARG A 149 17.89 17.70 -8.85
N PHE A 150 16.61 17.58 -9.24
CA PHE A 150 15.72 16.53 -8.77
C PHE A 150 14.98 15.85 -9.92
N ALA A 151 14.81 14.53 -9.82
CA ALA A 151 13.97 13.75 -10.71
C ALA A 151 13.15 12.75 -9.87
N ALA A 152 11.85 12.75 -10.07
CA ALA A 152 10.92 11.81 -9.42
C ALA A 152 9.62 11.72 -10.22
N PRO A 153 8.80 10.67 -9.99
CA PRO A 153 7.45 10.65 -10.54
C PRO A 153 6.59 11.84 -10.06
N LYS A 154 6.81 12.31 -8.81
CA LYS A 154 5.99 13.36 -8.19
C LYS A 154 6.81 14.25 -7.26
N ALA A 155 6.45 15.53 -7.20
CA ALA A 155 6.95 16.47 -6.20
C ALA A 155 5.78 17.24 -5.58
N VAL A 156 5.77 17.31 -4.25
CA VAL A 156 4.77 18.04 -3.46
C VAL A 156 5.48 19.27 -2.87
N ILE A 157 5.05 20.46 -3.27
CA ILE A 157 5.76 21.71 -3.02
C ILE A 157 4.80 22.72 -2.41
N ALA A 158 5.17 23.36 -1.30
CA ALA A 158 4.41 24.47 -0.76
C ALA A 158 4.47 25.69 -1.71
N GLU A 159 3.34 26.34 -1.93
CA GLU A 159 3.16 27.47 -2.86
C GLU A 159 4.26 28.54 -2.76
N PRO A 160 4.69 28.98 -1.55
CA PRO A 160 5.76 29.99 -1.44
C PRO A 160 7.13 29.54 -1.98
N LEU A 161 7.36 28.24 -2.17
CA LEU A 161 8.61 27.69 -2.69
C LEU A 161 8.55 27.40 -4.19
N ALA A 162 7.36 27.35 -4.78
CA ALA A 162 7.13 26.77 -6.09
C ALA A 162 7.91 27.50 -7.20
N GLU A 163 7.87 28.82 -7.25
CA GLU A 163 8.52 29.62 -8.29
C GLU A 163 10.03 29.31 -8.41
N LYS A 164 10.70 29.14 -7.28
CA LYS A 164 12.15 28.88 -7.22
C LYS A 164 12.52 27.41 -7.29
N LEU A 165 11.67 26.54 -6.74
CA LEU A 165 12.00 25.13 -6.60
C LEU A 165 11.63 24.31 -7.84
N VAL A 166 10.53 24.63 -8.51
CA VAL A 166 10.07 23.92 -9.72
C VAL A 166 11.16 23.82 -10.79
N PRO A 167 11.95 24.88 -11.09
CA PRO A 167 13.02 24.80 -12.09
C PRO A 167 14.14 23.82 -11.77
N LEU A 168 14.25 23.34 -10.53
CA LEU A 168 15.24 22.33 -10.13
C LEU A 168 14.79 20.89 -10.42
N PHE A 169 13.51 20.70 -10.77
CA PHE A 169 12.96 19.40 -11.15
C PHE A 169 13.05 19.13 -12.66
N THR A 170 13.14 17.87 -13.02
CA THR A 170 13.04 17.44 -14.42
C THR A 170 11.60 17.62 -14.93
N GLU A 171 11.43 17.86 -16.23
CA GLU A 171 10.13 18.12 -16.87
C GLU A 171 9.10 16.99 -16.69
N ASN A 172 9.56 15.76 -16.52
CA ASN A 172 8.69 14.59 -16.35
C ASN A 172 8.16 14.42 -14.91
N THR A 173 8.48 15.33 -13.99
CA THR A 173 8.01 15.27 -12.61
C THR A 173 6.61 15.89 -12.50
N GLU A 174 5.62 15.11 -12.05
CA GLU A 174 4.30 15.64 -11.69
C GLU A 174 4.45 16.60 -10.50
N LEU A 175 3.92 17.81 -10.64
CA LEU A 175 4.02 18.85 -9.61
C LEU A 175 2.67 19.03 -8.90
N VAL A 176 2.67 18.89 -7.58
CA VAL A 176 1.53 19.23 -6.73
C VAL A 176 1.90 20.41 -5.86
N ILE A 177 1.23 21.52 -6.10
CA ILE A 177 1.46 22.75 -5.34
C ILE A 177 0.43 22.83 -4.22
N LEU A 178 0.91 22.85 -2.98
CA LEU A 178 0.07 22.94 -1.80
C LEU A 178 -0.10 24.39 -1.37
N PRO A 179 -1.31 24.81 -0.96
CA PRO A 179 -1.55 26.14 -0.44
C PRO A 179 -0.67 26.42 0.78
N GLU A 180 -0.32 27.67 1.00
CA GLU A 180 0.49 28.06 2.15
C GLU A 180 -0.12 27.55 3.47
N GLY A 181 0.74 26.96 4.32
CA GLY A 181 0.35 26.40 5.62
C GLY A 181 -0.24 25.00 5.56
N ALA A 182 -0.34 24.38 4.37
CA ALA A 182 -0.82 22.99 4.28
C ALA A 182 0.21 22.01 4.85
N ALA A 183 -0.29 21.07 5.67
CA ALA A 183 0.49 19.99 6.22
C ALA A 183 0.48 18.77 5.29
N PHE A 184 1.63 18.15 5.12
CA PHE A 184 1.81 16.89 4.39
C PHE A 184 1.85 15.71 5.37
N VAL A 185 0.93 14.74 5.17
CA VAL A 185 0.83 13.49 5.94
C VAL A 185 1.09 12.32 4.99
N ASP A 186 2.21 11.60 5.19
CA ASP A 186 2.65 10.49 4.32
C ASP A 186 2.21 9.13 4.87
N ASP A 187 0.94 9.02 5.25
CA ASP A 187 0.31 7.81 5.79
C ASP A 187 -1.21 8.02 5.87
N ASP A 188 -1.92 7.02 6.37
CA ASP A 188 -3.34 7.15 6.70
C ASP A 188 -3.55 8.12 7.86
N LEU A 189 -4.71 8.77 7.88
CA LEU A 189 -5.04 9.76 8.88
C LEU A 189 -6.42 9.50 9.51
N LYS A 190 -6.45 9.28 10.82
CA LYS A 190 -7.67 9.43 11.59
C LYS A 190 -7.86 10.91 11.94
N LEU A 191 -8.81 11.58 11.29
CA LEU A 191 -9.06 13.00 11.46
C LEU A 191 -9.84 13.25 12.76
N THR A 192 -9.13 13.70 13.76
CA THR A 192 -9.64 13.97 15.10
C THR A 192 -9.31 15.41 15.51
N PRO A 193 -9.91 15.95 16.59
CA PRO A 193 -9.50 17.26 17.13
C PRO A 193 -8.01 17.33 17.46
N ALA A 194 -7.39 16.22 17.84
CA ALA A 194 -5.95 16.16 18.11
C ALA A 194 -5.13 16.24 16.80
N ALA A 195 -5.57 15.56 15.75
CA ALA A 195 -4.94 15.62 14.43
C ALA A 195 -5.00 17.05 13.87
N LEU A 196 -6.16 17.71 13.95
CA LEU A 196 -6.32 19.07 13.49
C LEU A 196 -5.44 20.07 14.27
N ARG A 197 -5.29 19.90 15.59
CA ARG A 197 -4.33 20.71 16.37
C ARG A 197 -2.88 20.48 15.95
N ARG A 198 -2.53 19.27 15.51
CA ARG A 198 -1.17 18.91 15.11
C ARG A 198 -0.83 19.41 13.71
N TYR A 199 -1.77 19.27 12.79
CA TYR A 199 -1.51 19.47 11.36
C TYR A 199 -2.13 20.77 10.78
N GLY A 200 -3.07 21.40 11.49
CA GLY A 200 -3.77 22.60 11.00
C GLY A 200 -5.01 22.27 10.16
N SER A 201 -5.59 23.30 9.56
CA SER A 201 -6.85 23.23 8.79
C SER A 201 -6.69 22.84 7.33
N LYS A 202 -5.46 22.79 6.82
CA LYS A 202 -5.15 22.45 5.42
C LYS A 202 -4.31 21.20 5.39
N LEU A 203 -4.84 20.13 4.80
CA LEU A 203 -4.28 18.78 4.88
C LEU A 203 -4.09 18.18 3.48
N TYR A 204 -2.90 17.68 3.21
CA TYR A 204 -2.61 16.78 2.10
C TYR A 204 -2.18 15.44 2.67
N VAL A 205 -3.00 14.40 2.49
CA VAL A 205 -2.81 13.06 3.03
C VAL A 205 -2.55 12.10 1.88
N THR A 206 -1.49 11.30 1.95
CA THR A 206 -1.18 10.36 0.86
C THR A 206 -1.92 9.03 0.95
N GLY A 207 -2.34 8.64 2.16
CA GLY A 207 -3.12 7.44 2.46
C GLY A 207 -4.62 7.72 2.54
N ASP A 208 -5.32 6.93 3.33
CA ASP A 208 -6.76 7.04 3.56
C ASP A 208 -7.06 8.00 4.73
N VAL A 209 -8.26 8.59 4.71
CA VAL A 209 -8.74 9.43 5.82
C VAL A 209 -10.00 8.84 6.42
N ASN A 210 -9.94 8.59 7.73
CA ASN A 210 -11.10 8.15 8.51
C ASN A 210 -11.56 9.28 9.45
N ILE A 211 -12.83 9.64 9.37
CA ILE A 211 -13.46 10.69 10.19
C ILE A 211 -14.53 10.03 11.07
N PRO A 212 -14.18 9.70 12.33
CA PRO A 212 -15.12 9.04 13.22
C PRO A 212 -16.27 9.97 13.63
N ALA A 213 -17.40 9.38 13.99
CA ALA A 213 -18.63 10.11 14.31
C ALA A 213 -18.42 11.21 15.38
N GLU A 214 -17.63 10.90 16.41
CA GLU A 214 -17.29 11.86 17.47
C GLU A 214 -16.43 13.04 17.00
N SER A 215 -15.91 12.95 15.78
CA SER A 215 -15.06 13.98 15.16
C SER A 215 -15.76 14.75 14.03
N ALA A 216 -17.03 14.52 13.74
CA ALA A 216 -17.76 15.22 12.67
C ALA A 216 -17.63 16.75 12.73
N GLY A 217 -17.71 17.34 13.93
CA GLY A 217 -17.53 18.79 14.13
C GLY A 217 -16.12 19.33 13.85
N VAL A 218 -15.13 18.45 13.60
CA VAL A 218 -13.78 18.87 13.18
C VAL A 218 -13.80 19.41 11.76
N LEU A 219 -14.69 18.89 10.91
CA LEU A 219 -14.78 19.25 9.49
C LEU A 219 -15.10 20.72 9.25
N GLU A 220 -15.85 21.35 10.14
CA GLU A 220 -16.16 22.79 10.10
C GLU A 220 -14.91 23.69 10.10
N LYS A 221 -13.77 23.13 10.54
CA LYS A 221 -12.48 23.84 10.65
C LYS A 221 -11.50 23.47 9.56
N VAL A 222 -11.87 22.53 8.69
CA VAL A 222 -11.02 22.08 7.58
C VAL A 222 -11.28 22.96 6.38
N GLU A 223 -10.22 23.59 5.88
CA GLU A 223 -10.30 24.50 4.73
C GLU A 223 -9.86 23.83 3.43
N TYR A 224 -8.95 22.86 3.51
CA TYR A 224 -8.35 22.14 2.41
C TYR A 224 -8.11 20.70 2.82
N LEU A 225 -8.61 19.72 2.04
CA LEU A 225 -8.42 18.32 2.29
C LEU A 225 -8.22 17.56 0.97
N HIS A 226 -6.98 17.27 0.62
CA HIS A 226 -6.64 16.39 -0.49
C HIS A 226 -6.14 15.04 0.04
N VAL A 227 -6.77 13.94 -0.43
CA VAL A 227 -6.55 12.58 0.05
C VAL A 227 -6.15 11.70 -1.11
N GLY A 228 -4.96 11.12 -1.06
CA GLY A 228 -4.46 10.21 -2.09
C GLY A 228 -5.15 8.84 -2.11
N GLY A 229 -5.89 8.51 -1.05
CA GLY A 229 -6.68 7.31 -0.86
C GLY A 229 -8.18 7.60 -0.77
N ASP A 230 -8.87 6.78 0.03
CA ASP A 230 -10.30 6.86 0.25
C ASP A 230 -10.62 7.69 1.51
N VAL A 231 -11.80 8.28 1.54
CA VAL A 231 -12.31 8.99 2.71
C VAL A 231 -13.48 8.20 3.29
N THR A 232 -13.40 7.88 4.56
CA THR A 232 -14.49 7.21 5.30
C THR A 232 -15.07 8.18 6.35
N ILE A 233 -16.37 8.45 6.24
CA ILE A 233 -17.10 9.31 7.16
C ILE A 233 -18.36 8.61 7.65
N THR A 234 -18.98 9.15 8.69
CA THR A 234 -20.33 8.76 9.08
C THR A 234 -21.37 9.65 8.41
N ALA A 235 -22.61 9.18 8.25
CA ALA A 235 -23.71 9.95 7.67
C ALA A 235 -23.91 11.32 8.35
N ALA A 236 -23.70 11.40 9.68
CA ALA A 236 -23.78 12.65 10.42
C ALA A 236 -22.70 13.70 10.03
N ALA A 237 -21.62 13.28 9.39
CA ALA A 237 -20.54 14.15 8.95
C ALA A 237 -20.65 14.57 7.48
N GLU A 238 -21.61 14.02 6.73
CA GLU A 238 -21.67 14.15 5.27
C GLU A 238 -21.86 15.61 4.82
N ASP A 239 -22.83 16.32 5.40
CA ASP A 239 -23.06 17.73 5.06
C ASP A 239 -21.84 18.61 5.37
N ALA A 240 -21.18 18.38 6.51
CA ALA A 240 -19.98 19.11 6.90
C ALA A 240 -18.79 18.78 5.99
N PHE A 241 -18.69 17.56 5.50
CA PHE A 241 -17.67 17.16 4.54
C PHE A 241 -17.85 17.87 3.18
N TYR A 242 -19.07 17.89 2.66
CA TYR A 242 -19.35 18.60 1.40
C TYR A 242 -19.26 20.14 1.51
N ALA A 243 -19.24 20.67 2.72
CA ALA A 243 -19.03 22.10 2.95
C ALA A 243 -17.56 22.54 2.86
N ILE A 244 -16.60 21.60 2.85
CA ILE A 244 -15.18 21.92 2.67
C ILE A 244 -14.98 22.44 1.25
N SER A 245 -14.37 23.62 1.12
CA SER A 245 -14.32 24.34 -0.16
C SER A 245 -13.35 23.74 -1.19
N ASP A 246 -12.34 23.01 -0.75
CA ASP A 246 -11.32 22.40 -1.61
C ASP A 246 -11.00 20.97 -1.13
N THR A 247 -11.56 19.98 -1.84
CA THR A 247 -11.40 18.57 -1.52
C THR A 247 -11.07 17.77 -2.77
N ASP A 248 -10.17 16.79 -2.60
CA ASP A 248 -9.85 15.77 -3.61
C ASP A 248 -9.63 14.42 -2.92
N TYR A 249 -10.20 13.34 -3.47
CA TYR A 249 -10.12 11.99 -2.91
C TYR A 249 -10.47 10.96 -3.98
N LYS A 250 -10.11 9.68 -3.77
CA LYS A 250 -10.46 8.63 -4.73
C LYS A 250 -11.91 8.20 -4.59
N GLU A 251 -12.31 7.81 -3.38
CA GLU A 251 -13.65 7.33 -3.06
C GLU A 251 -14.11 7.91 -1.72
N LEU A 252 -15.41 8.24 -1.62
CA LEU A 252 -16.05 8.62 -0.37
C LEU A 252 -16.96 7.49 0.10
N ARG A 253 -16.66 6.94 1.28
CA ARG A 253 -17.47 5.91 1.94
C ARG A 253 -18.23 6.53 3.10
N VAL A 254 -19.55 6.60 2.95
CA VAL A 254 -20.43 7.10 4.01
C VAL A 254 -21.00 5.93 4.79
N LEU A 255 -20.56 5.78 6.03
CA LEU A 255 -20.98 4.71 6.92
C LEU A 255 -22.21 5.16 7.72
N LYS A 256 -23.19 4.26 7.82
CA LYS A 256 -24.37 4.47 8.62
C LYS A 256 -24.20 3.86 10.02
N GLY A 257 -24.74 4.53 11.02
CA GLY A 257 -24.70 4.07 12.39
C GLY A 257 -23.32 4.11 13.05
N ARG A 258 -23.16 3.32 14.10
CA ARG A 258 -21.92 3.26 14.88
C ARG A 258 -20.80 2.54 14.12
N LEU A 259 -19.68 3.20 13.95
CA LEU A 259 -18.50 2.58 13.36
C LEU A 259 -17.71 1.73 14.38
N VAL A 260 -17.39 0.50 13.96
CA VAL A 260 -16.45 -0.41 14.64
C VAL A 260 -15.37 -0.78 13.63
N ASN A 261 -14.17 -0.28 13.81
CA ASN A 261 -13.07 -0.51 12.86
C ASN A 261 -11.78 -0.98 13.53
N ASP A 262 -10.95 -1.67 12.77
CA ASP A 262 -9.59 -2.10 13.13
C ASP A 262 -9.58 -2.93 14.45
N MET A 263 -10.56 -3.82 14.57
CA MET A 263 -10.68 -4.68 15.76
C MET A 263 -10.19 -6.11 15.45
N PRO A 264 -9.32 -6.69 16.30
CA PRO A 264 -8.90 -8.08 16.13
C PRO A 264 -10.09 -9.05 16.29
N MET A 265 -11.08 -8.68 17.10
CA MET A 265 -12.31 -9.44 17.27
C MET A 265 -13.43 -8.53 17.75
N VAL A 266 -14.61 -8.69 17.15
CA VAL A 266 -15.85 -8.03 17.59
C VAL A 266 -16.99 -9.04 17.62
N ARG A 267 -17.86 -8.93 18.62
CA ARG A 267 -19.12 -9.68 18.68
C ARG A 267 -20.27 -8.71 18.56
N ILE A 268 -21.10 -8.89 17.55
CA ILE A 268 -22.30 -8.09 17.31
C ILE A 268 -23.45 -8.74 18.03
N THR A 269 -24.09 -8.00 18.92
CA THR A 269 -25.27 -8.42 19.70
C THR A 269 -26.47 -7.55 19.36
N PRO A 270 -27.72 -7.99 19.65
CA PRO A 270 -28.91 -7.16 19.47
C PRO A 270 -28.78 -5.80 20.15
N GLU A 271 -28.27 -5.77 21.37
CA GLU A 271 -28.09 -4.53 22.13
C GLU A 271 -27.11 -3.56 21.45
N MET A 272 -26.10 -4.08 20.76
CA MET A 272 -25.18 -3.23 19.98
C MET A 272 -25.88 -2.58 18.79
N LEU A 273 -26.76 -3.30 18.10
CA LEU A 273 -27.51 -2.77 16.96
C LEU A 273 -28.54 -1.72 17.39
N ASP A 274 -29.01 -1.78 18.65
CA ASP A 274 -30.02 -0.85 19.19
C ASP A 274 -29.45 0.42 19.82
N ILE A 275 -28.11 0.51 19.97
CA ILE A 275 -27.45 1.72 20.49
C ILE A 275 -27.62 2.90 19.52
N ASP A 276 -27.60 2.64 18.22
CA ASP A 276 -27.71 3.65 17.17
C ASP A 276 -28.89 3.31 16.26
N PRO A 277 -29.79 4.25 15.96
CA PRO A 277 -30.92 4.02 15.06
C PRO A 277 -30.52 3.48 13.69
N ASP A 278 -29.36 3.92 13.19
CA ASP A 278 -28.80 3.49 11.90
C ASP A 278 -27.96 2.21 12.02
N GLY A 279 -27.87 1.62 13.23
CA GLY A 279 -27.22 0.34 13.47
C GLY A 279 -25.69 0.42 13.62
N VAL A 280 -24.99 -0.56 13.05
CA VAL A 280 -23.53 -0.72 13.19
C VAL A 280 -22.88 -0.99 11.85
N SER A 281 -21.79 -0.29 11.56
CA SER A 281 -20.88 -0.57 10.45
C SER A 281 -19.56 -1.12 10.98
N CYS A 282 -19.19 -2.33 10.56
CA CYS A 282 -17.91 -2.98 10.89
C CYS A 282 -16.98 -2.92 9.68
N THR A 283 -15.76 -2.42 9.86
CA THR A 283 -14.76 -2.35 8.79
C THR A 283 -13.38 -2.73 9.32
N ASP A 284 -12.53 -3.31 8.48
CA ASP A 284 -11.14 -3.69 8.79
C ASP A 284 -10.99 -4.58 10.04
N CYS A 285 -12.01 -5.41 10.35
CA CYS A 285 -11.95 -6.29 11.51
C CYS A 285 -11.41 -7.68 11.12
N ALA A 286 -10.53 -8.26 11.98
CA ALA A 286 -10.01 -9.59 11.70
C ALA A 286 -11.07 -10.67 11.90
N LEU A 287 -11.94 -10.54 12.91
CA LEU A 287 -13.03 -11.50 13.17
C LEU A 287 -14.28 -10.77 13.66
N VAL A 288 -15.37 -10.89 12.91
CA VAL A 288 -16.71 -10.46 13.29
C VAL A 288 -17.53 -11.71 13.66
N THR A 289 -18.09 -11.76 14.84
CA THR A 289 -18.95 -12.87 15.29
C THR A 289 -20.34 -12.34 15.58
N LEU A 290 -21.37 -12.90 14.92
CA LEU A 290 -22.75 -12.53 15.16
C LEU A 290 -23.34 -13.35 16.31
N ASP A 291 -24.11 -12.67 17.17
CA ASP A 291 -24.89 -13.39 18.18
C ASP A 291 -26.02 -14.18 17.50
N LYS A 292 -26.28 -15.39 18.01
CA LYS A 292 -27.33 -16.28 17.49
C LYS A 292 -28.73 -15.70 17.64
N ALA A 293 -28.92 -14.75 18.54
CA ALA A 293 -30.21 -14.10 18.77
C ALA A 293 -30.56 -13.05 17.69
N LEU A 294 -29.57 -12.61 16.88
CA LEU A 294 -29.80 -11.66 15.78
C LEU A 294 -30.64 -12.31 14.68
N THR A 295 -31.73 -11.66 14.32
CA THR A 295 -32.58 -12.08 13.20
C THR A 295 -31.99 -11.64 11.85
N ALA A 296 -32.39 -12.30 10.78
CA ALA A 296 -32.00 -11.92 9.42
C ALA A 296 -32.46 -10.49 9.06
N GLU A 297 -33.63 -10.07 9.57
CA GLU A 297 -34.17 -8.72 9.35
C GLU A 297 -33.30 -7.65 10.03
N GLU A 298 -32.94 -7.83 11.30
CA GLU A 298 -32.06 -6.91 12.03
C GLU A 298 -30.69 -6.80 11.35
N ILE A 299 -30.14 -7.92 10.87
CA ILE A 299 -28.85 -7.92 10.16
C ILE A 299 -28.96 -7.08 8.88
N VAL A 300 -29.98 -7.30 8.05
CA VAL A 300 -30.13 -6.57 6.79
C VAL A 300 -30.40 -5.08 7.03
N GLU A 301 -31.18 -4.75 8.03
CA GLU A 301 -31.57 -3.37 8.30
C GLU A 301 -30.44 -2.57 8.97
N LYS A 302 -29.80 -3.14 10.01
CA LYS A 302 -28.93 -2.41 10.94
C LYS A 302 -27.44 -2.75 10.87
N LEU A 303 -27.01 -3.76 10.07
CA LEU A 303 -25.61 -4.16 10.03
C LEU A 303 -25.02 -3.92 8.64
N ARG A 304 -23.79 -3.43 8.60
CA ARG A 304 -22.94 -3.35 7.40
C ARG A 304 -21.54 -3.85 7.76
N ILE A 305 -20.95 -4.67 6.89
CA ILE A 305 -19.63 -5.25 7.13
C ILE A 305 -18.80 -5.09 5.85
N SER A 306 -17.63 -4.49 5.95
CA SER A 306 -16.70 -4.34 4.83
C SER A 306 -15.27 -4.62 5.24
N ASP A 307 -14.45 -5.04 4.28
CA ASP A 307 -13.00 -5.19 4.43
C ASP A 307 -12.58 -6.07 5.63
N CYS A 308 -13.41 -7.07 5.98
CA CYS A 308 -13.16 -7.93 7.14
C CYS A 308 -12.58 -9.29 6.73
N ALA A 309 -11.66 -9.84 7.54
CA ALA A 309 -11.04 -11.11 7.19
C ALA A 309 -11.98 -12.30 7.37
N CYS A 310 -12.79 -12.33 8.45
CA CYS A 310 -13.68 -13.45 8.71
C CYS A 310 -14.96 -13.03 9.43
N ILE A 311 -16.10 -13.57 8.99
CA ILE A 311 -17.38 -13.45 9.72
C ILE A 311 -17.81 -14.83 10.20
N ARG A 312 -18.29 -14.92 11.43
CA ARG A 312 -18.96 -16.12 11.99
C ARG A 312 -20.44 -15.85 12.21
N CYS A 313 -21.29 -16.67 11.60
CA CYS A 313 -22.75 -16.57 11.73
C CYS A 313 -23.38 -17.97 11.82
N THR A 314 -24.69 -18.04 12.06
CA THR A 314 -25.47 -19.26 11.95
C THR A 314 -25.96 -19.47 10.51
N MET A 315 -26.40 -20.67 10.16
CA MET A 315 -27.00 -20.97 8.85
C MET A 315 -28.22 -20.07 8.56
N ALA A 316 -29.02 -19.78 9.57
CA ALA A 316 -30.17 -18.88 9.43
C ALA A 316 -29.80 -17.42 9.11
N GLN A 317 -28.59 -17.02 9.46
CA GLN A 317 -28.07 -15.65 9.27
C GLN A 317 -27.24 -15.50 7.98
N GLU A 318 -26.77 -16.59 7.37
CA GLU A 318 -25.79 -16.60 6.27
C GLU A 318 -26.23 -15.71 5.08
N ALA A 319 -27.48 -15.87 4.62
CA ALA A 319 -28.00 -15.10 3.50
C ALA A 319 -28.05 -13.59 3.80
N ALA A 320 -28.47 -13.22 5.02
CA ALA A 320 -28.52 -11.83 5.48
C ALA A 320 -27.12 -11.22 5.60
N VAL A 321 -26.18 -11.98 6.17
CA VAL A 321 -24.77 -11.59 6.27
C VAL A 321 -24.15 -11.37 4.89
N SER A 322 -24.37 -12.29 3.95
CA SER A 322 -23.86 -12.14 2.58
C SER A 322 -24.43 -10.89 1.87
N ALA A 323 -25.68 -10.52 2.17
CA ALA A 323 -26.32 -9.35 1.57
C ALA A 323 -25.76 -8.01 2.10
N VAL A 324 -25.21 -7.98 3.33
CA VAL A 324 -24.71 -6.77 3.99
C VAL A 324 -23.18 -6.70 4.06
N SER A 325 -22.50 -7.66 3.45
CA SER A 325 -21.04 -7.79 3.48
C SER A 325 -20.42 -7.45 2.12
N THR A 326 -19.33 -6.69 2.16
CA THR A 326 -18.51 -6.33 0.99
C THR A 326 -17.04 -6.58 1.31
N ASP A 327 -16.27 -7.11 0.38
CA ASP A 327 -14.82 -7.36 0.51
C ASP A 327 -14.44 -8.16 1.77
N VAL A 328 -15.19 -9.23 2.02
CA VAL A 328 -14.95 -10.17 3.14
C VAL A 328 -14.26 -11.43 2.65
N ALA A 329 -13.12 -11.77 3.23
CA ALA A 329 -12.34 -12.92 2.77
C ALA A 329 -13.02 -14.27 3.06
N GLN A 330 -13.77 -14.39 4.17
CA GLN A 330 -14.44 -15.64 4.53
C GLN A 330 -15.68 -15.43 5.41
N ILE A 331 -16.79 -16.11 5.07
CA ILE A 331 -17.96 -16.28 5.95
C ILE A 331 -17.97 -17.74 6.43
N LYS A 332 -18.00 -17.95 7.76
CA LYS A 332 -18.06 -19.27 8.42
C LYS A 332 -19.41 -19.48 9.09
N VAL A 333 -20.13 -20.51 8.65
CA VAL A 333 -21.36 -20.97 9.30
C VAL A 333 -21.02 -21.92 10.43
N THR A 334 -21.42 -21.59 11.67
CA THR A 334 -21.01 -22.31 12.89
C THR A 334 -21.90 -23.47 13.30
N ASP A 335 -23.11 -23.56 12.76
CA ASP A 335 -24.12 -24.58 13.00
C ASP A 335 -24.51 -25.36 11.73
N ALA A 336 -23.69 -25.26 10.67
CA ALA A 336 -23.82 -26.14 9.51
C ALA A 336 -23.70 -27.60 9.94
N PRO A 337 -24.56 -28.52 9.43
CA PRO A 337 -24.35 -29.95 9.66
C PRO A 337 -22.95 -30.31 9.15
N GLU A 338 -22.18 -31.02 10.00
CA GLU A 338 -20.89 -31.58 9.56
C GLU A 338 -21.18 -32.41 8.30
N GLU A 339 -20.67 -31.99 7.14
CA GLU A 339 -20.59 -32.88 5.99
C GLU A 339 -19.80 -34.09 6.44
N ARG A 340 -20.45 -35.27 6.46
CA ARG A 340 -19.75 -36.52 6.71
C ARG A 340 -18.70 -36.64 5.61
N ASP A 341 -17.48 -36.51 6.01
CA ASP A 341 -16.29 -36.73 5.19
C ASP A 341 -16.34 -38.24 4.78
N ASP A 342 -16.83 -38.54 3.60
CA ASP A 342 -16.86 -39.87 3.02
C ASP A 342 -15.46 -40.34 2.60
N GLY A 343 -14.46 -39.99 3.38
CA GLY A 343 -13.19 -40.76 3.45
C GLY A 343 -12.21 -40.58 2.28
N GLU A 344 -12.40 -39.63 1.37
CA GLU A 344 -11.48 -39.43 0.23
C GLU A 344 -11.12 -37.96 -0.06
N THR A 345 -10.98 -37.14 0.94
CA THR A 345 -10.45 -35.78 0.73
C THR A 345 -9.10 -35.62 1.39
N VAL A 346 -8.06 -35.60 0.59
CA VAL A 346 -6.68 -35.29 1.03
C VAL A 346 -6.68 -33.89 1.62
N ARG A 347 -6.43 -33.77 2.92
CA ARG A 347 -6.26 -32.50 3.60
C ARG A 347 -5.15 -31.69 2.92
N ARG A 348 -5.49 -30.54 2.37
CA ARG A 348 -4.50 -29.54 1.93
C ARG A 348 -3.78 -29.02 3.18
N MET A 349 -2.62 -29.56 3.48
CA MET A 349 -1.67 -28.93 4.39
C MET A 349 -0.78 -28.02 3.54
N GLY A 350 -0.90 -26.71 3.72
CA GLY A 350 0.08 -25.75 3.24
C GLY A 350 1.40 -25.99 3.96
N ALA A 351 2.25 -26.86 3.41
CA ALA A 351 3.63 -27.00 3.84
C ALA A 351 4.45 -25.97 3.10
N GLN A 352 5.04 -25.03 3.81
CA GLN A 352 6.21 -24.30 3.34
C GLN A 352 7.34 -25.34 3.18
N LEU A 353 7.58 -25.79 1.96
CA LEU A 353 8.75 -26.59 1.64
C LEU A 353 9.94 -25.64 1.53
N THR A 354 10.76 -25.61 2.58
CA THR A 354 12.13 -25.10 2.49
C THR A 354 12.99 -26.25 1.95
N LEU A 355 13.43 -26.13 0.72
CA LEU A 355 14.52 -26.93 0.14
C LEU A 355 15.84 -26.21 0.30
#